data_1c8eb2fb0b90eee3b5a4bc3ef5027431
#
_entry.id   1c8eb2fb0b90eee3b5a4bc3ef5027431
#
_cell.length_a   1.000
_cell.length_b   1.000
_cell.length_c   1.000
_cell.angle_alpha   90.00
_cell.angle_beta   90.00
_cell.angle_gamma   90.00
#
_symmetry.space_group_name_H-M   'P 1'
#
loop_
_entity.id
_entity.type
_entity.pdbx_description
1 polymer ?
#
loop_
_entity_poly.entity_id
_entity_poly.type
_entity_poly.pdbx_seq_one_letter_code
_entity_poly.pdbx_strand_id
1 'polypeptide(L)'
;QHILKAENIAFDEASISQLAISADGSLRDGLSLLDQAIAYSGGALKIELVQAMLGTVDRTQIEQLLNALCERDGDALMLAIDNLVAFSPDYAQVLDRLAESLHEIQLAEVVPNYQPTVQRVSVKSFAASLDPQIVQIWYQMAILGRKDLPIAPSARLGFEMSLLRMLAFLPVNVTVSEQALK
;
A
#
# COMPACT_ATOMS: atom_id res chain seq x y z
N GLN A 1 -15.72 -13.85 -16.10
CA GLN A 1 -17.13 -14.04 -15.74
C GLN A 1 -17.78 -15.16 -16.57
N HIS A 2 -17.62 -15.21 -17.91
CA HIS A 2 -18.28 -16.20 -18.75
C HIS A 2 -17.91 -17.66 -18.38
N ILE A 3 -16.62 -17.92 -18.18
CA ILE A 3 -16.09 -19.23 -17.77
C ILE A 3 -16.67 -19.65 -16.41
N LEU A 4 -16.64 -18.79 -15.42
CA LEU A 4 -17.13 -19.08 -14.07
C LEU A 4 -18.62 -19.41 -14.05
N LYS A 5 -19.42 -18.71 -14.86
CA LYS A 5 -20.85 -19.02 -15.03
C LYS A 5 -21.06 -20.38 -15.71
N ALA A 6 -20.24 -20.72 -16.71
CA ALA A 6 -20.32 -22.00 -17.40
C ALA A 6 -19.94 -23.19 -16.51
N GLU A 7 -19.00 -22.96 -15.58
CA GLU A 7 -18.52 -23.98 -14.63
C GLU A 7 -19.28 -23.96 -13.30
N ASN A 8 -20.33 -23.13 -13.15
CA ASN A 8 -21.14 -22.97 -11.93
C ASN A 8 -20.31 -22.58 -10.68
N ILE A 9 -19.25 -21.82 -10.85
CA ILE A 9 -18.41 -21.32 -9.76
C ILE A 9 -19.00 -20.00 -9.25
N ALA A 10 -19.30 -19.93 -7.96
CA ALA A 10 -19.76 -18.69 -7.32
C ALA A 10 -18.61 -17.68 -7.24
N PHE A 11 -18.89 -16.42 -7.56
CA PHE A 11 -17.90 -15.34 -7.49
C PHE A 11 -18.54 -14.00 -7.15
N ASP A 12 -17.79 -13.11 -6.53
CA ASP A 12 -18.13 -11.70 -6.44
C ASP A 12 -17.41 -10.89 -7.54
N GLU A 13 -17.96 -9.71 -7.89
CA GLU A 13 -17.38 -8.87 -8.93
C GLU A 13 -16.02 -8.28 -8.56
N ALA A 14 -15.81 -8.06 -7.25
CA ALA A 14 -14.55 -7.53 -6.73
C ALA A 14 -13.39 -8.51 -6.96
N SER A 15 -13.62 -9.82 -6.78
CA SER A 15 -12.64 -10.88 -7.08
C SER A 15 -12.19 -10.85 -8.53
N ILE A 16 -13.16 -10.73 -9.46
CA ILE A 16 -12.84 -10.70 -10.89
C ILE A 16 -12.09 -9.44 -11.28
N SER A 17 -12.48 -8.30 -10.72
CA SER A 17 -11.79 -7.03 -10.95
C SER A 17 -10.35 -7.09 -10.45
N GLN A 18 -10.11 -7.67 -9.27
CA GLN A 18 -8.78 -7.83 -8.70
C GLN A 18 -7.89 -8.74 -9.57
N LEU A 19 -8.41 -9.88 -10.03
CA LEU A 19 -7.69 -10.79 -10.93
C LEU A 19 -7.35 -10.10 -12.26
N ALA A 20 -8.28 -9.31 -12.82
CA ALA A 20 -8.05 -8.57 -14.06
C ALA A 20 -6.96 -7.51 -13.92
N ILE A 21 -6.92 -6.79 -12.79
CA ILE A 21 -5.86 -5.83 -12.46
C ILE A 21 -4.51 -6.55 -12.36
N SER A 22 -4.46 -7.68 -11.65
CA SER A 22 -3.22 -8.44 -11.44
C SER A 22 -2.70 -9.11 -12.73
N ALA A 23 -3.57 -9.32 -13.72
CA ALA A 23 -3.21 -9.87 -15.03
C ALA A 23 -2.56 -8.84 -15.97
N ASP A 24 -2.60 -7.56 -15.63
CA ASP A 24 -1.95 -6.44 -16.34
C ASP A 24 -2.19 -6.45 -17.87
N GLY A 25 -3.43 -6.71 -18.27
CA GLY A 25 -3.84 -6.78 -19.68
C GLY A 25 -3.51 -8.09 -20.41
N SER A 26 -2.84 -9.04 -19.77
CA SER A 26 -2.52 -10.36 -20.33
C SER A 26 -3.68 -11.33 -20.10
N LEU A 27 -4.36 -11.74 -21.18
CA LEU A 27 -5.43 -12.73 -21.09
C LEU A 27 -4.92 -14.09 -20.58
N ARG A 28 -3.73 -14.49 -20.98
CA ARG A 28 -3.10 -15.75 -20.57
C ARG A 28 -2.84 -15.76 -19.05
N ASP A 29 -2.27 -14.68 -18.53
CA ASP A 29 -1.97 -14.57 -17.09
C ASP A 29 -3.26 -14.45 -16.28
N GLY A 30 -4.27 -13.76 -16.82
CA GLY A 30 -5.59 -13.67 -16.22
C GLY A 30 -6.28 -15.03 -16.08
N LEU A 31 -6.17 -15.91 -17.08
CA LEU A 31 -6.69 -17.28 -17.00
C LEU A 31 -5.90 -18.14 -15.99
N SER A 32 -4.58 -18.03 -16.00
CA SER A 32 -3.73 -18.75 -15.05
C SER A 32 -4.00 -18.33 -13.60
N LEU A 33 -4.16 -17.02 -13.34
CA LEU A 33 -4.55 -16.49 -12.04
C LEU A 33 -5.96 -16.93 -11.63
N LEU A 34 -6.88 -17.00 -12.58
CA LEU A 34 -8.25 -17.49 -12.34
C LEU A 34 -8.24 -18.95 -11.90
N ASP A 35 -7.51 -19.82 -12.60
CA ASP A 35 -7.39 -21.24 -12.24
C ASP A 35 -6.78 -21.43 -10.84
N GLN A 36 -5.74 -20.66 -10.53
CA GLN A 36 -5.14 -20.66 -9.19
C GLN A 36 -6.14 -20.19 -8.11
N ALA A 37 -6.91 -19.14 -8.41
CA ALA A 37 -7.91 -18.61 -7.48
C ALA A 37 -9.04 -19.62 -7.21
N ILE A 38 -9.51 -20.33 -8.23
CA ILE A 38 -10.51 -21.38 -8.09
C ILE A 38 -9.98 -22.51 -7.19
N ALA A 39 -8.74 -22.96 -7.45
CA ALA A 39 -8.09 -24.01 -6.67
C ALA A 39 -7.89 -23.58 -5.20
N TYR A 40 -7.44 -22.34 -4.97
CA TYR A 40 -7.20 -21.82 -3.63
C TYR A 40 -8.47 -21.59 -2.82
N SER A 41 -9.54 -21.12 -3.48
CA SER A 41 -10.80 -20.76 -2.81
C SER A 41 -11.74 -21.96 -2.55
N GLY A 42 -11.42 -23.15 -3.06
CA GLY A 42 -12.27 -24.34 -2.89
C GLY A 42 -13.62 -24.23 -3.59
N GLY A 43 -13.72 -23.42 -4.65
CA GLY A 43 -14.92 -23.39 -5.52
C GLY A 43 -15.82 -22.16 -5.34
N ALA A 44 -15.46 -21.21 -4.48
CA ALA A 44 -16.17 -19.92 -4.39
C ALA A 44 -15.17 -18.78 -4.35
N LEU A 45 -15.13 -17.95 -5.40
CA LEU A 45 -14.23 -16.81 -5.49
C LEU A 45 -14.77 -15.64 -4.66
N LYS A 46 -14.19 -15.43 -3.49
CA LYS A 46 -14.40 -14.27 -2.63
C LYS A 46 -13.18 -13.38 -2.66
N ILE A 47 -13.41 -12.07 -2.60
CA ILE A 47 -12.34 -11.08 -2.71
C ILE A 47 -11.22 -11.32 -1.67
N GLU A 48 -11.56 -11.69 -0.44
CA GLU A 48 -10.60 -11.94 0.63
C GLU A 48 -9.65 -13.11 0.29
N LEU A 49 -10.19 -14.19 -0.30
CA LEU A 49 -9.41 -15.35 -0.71
C LEU A 49 -8.53 -15.05 -1.93
N VAL A 50 -9.04 -14.27 -2.88
CA VAL A 50 -8.27 -13.84 -4.04
C VAL A 50 -7.14 -12.91 -3.63
N GLN A 51 -7.37 -11.96 -2.75
CA GLN A 51 -6.34 -11.07 -2.21
C GLN A 51 -5.27 -11.86 -1.44
N ALA A 52 -5.67 -12.80 -0.60
CA ALA A 52 -4.74 -13.66 0.12
C ALA A 52 -3.88 -14.51 -0.84
N MET A 53 -4.47 -15.10 -1.88
CA MET A 53 -3.76 -15.87 -2.90
C MET A 53 -2.77 -15.02 -3.69
N LEU A 54 -3.18 -13.82 -4.09
CA LEU A 54 -2.34 -12.90 -4.86
C LEU A 54 -1.25 -12.24 -4.00
N GLY A 55 -1.32 -12.37 -2.67
CA GLY A 55 -0.47 -11.60 -1.76
C GLY A 55 -0.66 -10.09 -1.90
N THR A 56 -1.79 -9.67 -2.47
CA THR A 56 -2.06 -8.25 -2.70
C THR A 56 -2.35 -7.56 -1.38
N VAL A 57 -1.60 -6.51 -1.16
CA VAL A 57 -1.79 -5.60 -0.02
C VAL A 57 -3.11 -4.87 -0.21
N ASP A 58 -4.03 -5.04 0.73
CA ASP A 58 -5.30 -4.34 0.69
C ASP A 58 -5.08 -2.83 0.95
N ARG A 59 -5.93 -2.01 0.33
CA ARG A 59 -6.03 -0.57 0.56
C ARG A 59 -6.09 -0.23 2.05
N THR A 60 -6.88 -0.97 2.81
CA THR A 60 -7.08 -0.78 4.25
C THR A 60 -5.78 -0.93 5.03
N GLN A 61 -4.91 -1.85 4.62
CA GLN A 61 -3.60 -2.07 5.26
C GLN A 61 -2.66 -0.89 5.03
N ILE A 62 -2.63 -0.33 3.82
CA ILE A 62 -1.85 0.88 3.54
C ILE A 62 -2.40 2.10 4.30
N GLU A 63 -3.73 2.24 4.38
CA GLU A 63 -4.37 3.30 5.17
C GLU A 63 -4.03 3.18 6.66
N GLN A 64 -3.99 1.98 7.23
CA GLN A 64 -3.58 1.75 8.62
C GLN A 64 -2.14 2.18 8.87
N LEU A 65 -1.21 1.82 7.98
CA LEU A 65 0.18 2.26 8.07
C LEU A 65 0.30 3.79 7.99
N LEU A 66 -0.38 4.41 7.01
CA LEU A 66 -0.36 5.86 6.85
C LEU A 66 -0.97 6.58 8.05
N ASN A 67 -2.09 6.10 8.60
CA ASN A 67 -2.70 6.69 9.79
C ASN A 67 -1.75 6.63 10.99
N ALA A 68 -1.14 5.47 11.26
CA ALA A 68 -0.19 5.32 12.36
C ALA A 68 1.03 6.24 12.19
N LEU A 69 1.53 6.42 10.96
CA LEU A 69 2.60 7.37 10.65
C LEU A 69 2.16 8.82 10.86
N CYS A 70 0.95 9.20 10.43
CA CYS A 70 0.41 10.55 10.61
C CYS A 70 0.20 10.91 12.09
N GLU A 71 -0.32 9.96 12.86
CA GLU A 71 -0.58 10.10 14.29
C GLU A 71 0.70 9.95 15.14
N ARG A 72 1.80 9.51 14.52
CA ARG A 72 3.08 9.24 15.16
C ARG A 72 2.97 8.19 16.28
N ASP A 73 2.09 7.24 16.07
CA ASP A 73 1.83 6.17 17.01
C ASP A 73 2.64 4.93 16.64
N GLY A 74 3.72 4.68 17.40
CA GLY A 74 4.59 3.52 17.20
C GLY A 74 3.90 2.20 17.50
N ASP A 75 3.02 2.18 18.52
CA ASP A 75 2.30 0.97 18.90
C ASP A 75 1.25 0.60 17.81
N ALA A 76 0.52 1.60 17.31
CA ALA A 76 -0.40 1.42 16.19
C ALA A 76 0.33 0.98 14.92
N LEU A 77 1.54 1.52 14.66
CA LEU A 77 2.36 1.13 13.52
C LEU A 77 2.80 -0.34 13.62
N MET A 78 3.29 -0.78 14.78
CA MET A 78 3.69 -2.17 14.98
C MET A 78 2.49 -3.13 14.86
N LEU A 79 1.33 -2.74 15.38
CA LEU A 79 0.10 -3.51 15.22
C LEU A 79 -0.33 -3.63 13.75
N ALA A 80 -0.23 -2.56 12.98
CA ALA A 80 -0.52 -2.58 11.54
C ALA A 80 0.45 -3.49 10.78
N ILE A 81 1.74 -3.49 11.15
CA ILE A 81 2.74 -4.41 10.60
C ILE A 81 2.42 -5.87 10.95
N ASP A 82 2.09 -6.16 12.20
CA ASP A 82 1.74 -7.53 12.62
C ASP A 82 0.49 -8.07 11.93
N ASN A 83 -0.51 -7.21 11.70
CA ASN A 83 -1.69 -7.55 10.91
C ASN A 83 -1.33 -7.93 9.46
N LEU A 84 -0.36 -7.23 8.85
CA LEU A 84 0.17 -7.59 7.54
C LEU A 84 0.83 -8.97 7.53
N VAL A 85 1.61 -9.29 8.56
CA VAL A 85 2.33 -10.58 8.67
C VAL A 85 1.40 -11.78 8.61
N ALA A 86 0.18 -11.67 9.13
CA ALA A 86 -0.82 -12.74 9.12
C ALA A 86 -1.17 -13.21 7.70
N PHE A 87 -0.95 -12.37 6.68
CA PHE A 87 -1.23 -12.67 5.27
C PHE A 87 0.02 -13.03 4.46
N SER A 88 1.18 -13.23 5.11
CA SER A 88 2.46 -13.52 4.43
C SER A 88 2.78 -12.55 3.28
N PRO A 89 2.84 -11.25 3.53
CA PRO A 89 2.91 -10.24 2.49
C PRO A 89 4.26 -10.26 1.77
N ASP A 90 4.25 -9.87 0.50
CA ASP A 90 5.46 -9.40 -0.17
C ASP A 90 5.76 -7.97 0.29
N TYR A 91 6.73 -7.81 1.20
CA TYR A 91 7.10 -6.51 1.76
C TYR A 91 7.58 -5.52 0.70
N ALA A 92 8.16 -5.98 -0.41
CA ALA A 92 8.52 -5.12 -1.53
C ALA A 92 7.26 -4.52 -2.16
N GLN A 93 6.24 -5.32 -2.37
CA GLN A 93 4.95 -4.88 -2.89
C GLN A 93 4.25 -3.91 -1.92
N VAL A 94 4.34 -4.13 -0.59
CA VAL A 94 3.80 -3.18 0.40
C VAL A 94 4.45 -1.80 0.26
N LEU A 95 5.79 -1.75 0.15
CA LEU A 95 6.52 -0.49 -0.03
C LEU A 95 6.20 0.18 -1.38
N ASP A 96 6.04 -0.59 -2.46
CA ASP A 96 5.60 -0.07 -3.76
C ASP A 96 4.20 0.57 -3.65
N ARG A 97 3.25 -0.09 -3.01
CA ARG A 97 1.90 0.43 -2.78
C ARG A 97 1.89 1.68 -1.89
N LEU A 98 2.73 1.70 -0.86
CA LEU A 98 2.90 2.87 -0.01
C LEU A 98 3.44 4.06 -0.82
N ALA A 99 4.48 3.84 -1.65
CA ALA A 99 5.03 4.87 -2.52
C ALA A 99 4.00 5.39 -3.53
N GLU A 100 3.23 4.51 -4.17
CA GLU A 100 2.15 4.89 -5.09
C GLU A 100 1.09 5.75 -4.37
N SER A 101 0.71 5.38 -3.15
CA SER A 101 -0.26 6.15 -2.35
C SER A 101 0.28 7.53 -1.97
N LEU A 102 1.53 7.62 -1.56
CA LEU A 102 2.20 8.90 -1.26
C LEU A 102 2.31 9.79 -2.49
N HIS A 103 2.57 9.22 -3.67
CA HIS A 103 2.56 9.95 -4.93
C HIS A 103 1.18 10.52 -5.26
N GLU A 104 0.10 9.73 -5.07
CA GLU A 104 -1.28 10.21 -5.28
C GLU A 104 -1.65 11.34 -4.30
N ILE A 105 -1.21 11.23 -3.03
CA ILE A 105 -1.39 12.29 -2.03
C ILE A 105 -0.68 13.57 -2.48
N GLN A 106 0.58 13.48 -2.91
CA GLN A 106 1.34 14.61 -3.41
C GLN A 106 0.69 15.26 -4.64
N LEU A 107 0.16 14.47 -5.57
CA LEU A 107 -0.59 15.01 -6.72
C LEU A 107 -1.84 15.76 -6.28
N ALA A 108 -2.58 15.26 -5.29
CA ALA A 108 -3.76 15.93 -4.77
C ALA A 108 -3.46 17.26 -4.06
N GLU A 109 -2.26 17.39 -3.49
CA GLU A 109 -1.79 18.63 -2.85
C GLU A 109 -1.37 19.69 -3.88
N VAL A 110 -0.66 19.27 -4.93
CA VAL A 110 0.04 20.19 -5.85
C VAL A 110 -0.76 20.47 -7.11
N VAL A 111 -1.57 19.52 -7.58
CA VAL A 111 -2.30 19.63 -8.85
C VAL A 111 -3.76 20.04 -8.61
N PRO A 112 -4.16 21.26 -9.00
CA PRO A 112 -5.56 21.69 -8.89
C PRO A 112 -6.48 20.74 -9.69
N ASN A 113 -7.58 20.31 -9.08
CA ASN A 113 -8.58 19.42 -9.67
C ASN A 113 -8.08 17.99 -10.01
N TYR A 114 -6.99 17.53 -9.40
CA TYR A 114 -6.58 16.13 -9.53
C TYR A 114 -7.70 15.20 -9.07
N GLN A 115 -8.02 14.23 -9.92
CA GLN A 115 -8.94 13.14 -9.60
C GLN A 115 -8.21 11.82 -9.83
N PRO A 116 -7.98 11.02 -8.77
CA PRO A 116 -7.32 9.74 -8.93
C PRO A 116 -8.18 8.80 -9.80
N THR A 117 -7.55 8.20 -10.81
CA THR A 117 -8.19 7.20 -11.68
C THR A 117 -8.51 5.90 -10.93
N VAL A 118 -7.65 5.55 -9.97
CA VAL A 118 -7.83 4.42 -9.06
C VAL A 118 -7.69 4.95 -7.64
N GLN A 119 -8.75 4.87 -6.86
CA GLN A 119 -8.73 5.37 -5.49
C GLN A 119 -8.06 4.33 -4.59
N ARG A 120 -6.75 4.50 -4.32
CA ARG A 120 -5.94 3.55 -3.55
C ARG A 120 -6.06 3.75 -2.04
N VAL A 121 -6.17 5.00 -1.60
CA VAL A 121 -6.34 5.43 -0.20
C VAL A 121 -7.27 6.63 -0.14
N SER A 122 -7.61 7.08 1.06
CA SER A 122 -8.36 8.33 1.26
C SER A 122 -7.49 9.56 0.98
N VAL A 123 -7.05 9.71 -0.28
CA VAL A 123 -6.06 10.70 -0.74
C VAL A 123 -6.35 12.11 -0.24
N LYS A 124 -7.61 12.55 -0.33
CA LYS A 124 -8.00 13.92 0.08
C LYS A 124 -7.84 14.17 1.58
N SER A 125 -8.09 13.16 2.41
CA SER A 125 -7.94 13.31 3.86
C SER A 125 -6.47 13.37 4.25
N PHE A 126 -5.61 12.55 3.66
CA PHE A 126 -4.16 12.60 3.89
C PHE A 126 -3.52 13.87 3.34
N ALA A 127 -3.91 14.31 2.14
CA ALA A 127 -3.44 15.57 1.55
C ALA A 127 -3.80 16.80 2.40
N ALA A 128 -4.91 16.76 3.16
CA ALA A 128 -5.28 17.84 4.06
C ALA A 128 -4.54 17.83 5.40
N SER A 129 -3.94 16.70 5.79
CA SER A 129 -3.34 16.49 7.11
C SER A 129 -1.80 16.43 7.10
N LEU A 130 -1.19 16.13 5.96
CA LEU A 130 0.26 15.99 5.81
C LEU A 130 0.89 17.25 5.22
N ASP A 131 2.13 17.51 5.64
CA ASP A 131 2.99 18.51 4.99
C ASP A 131 3.55 17.91 3.69
N PRO A 132 3.49 18.62 2.54
CA PRO A 132 4.03 18.17 1.26
C PRO A 132 5.49 17.71 1.32
N GLN A 133 6.30 18.32 2.20
CA GLN A 133 7.69 17.94 2.39
C GLN A 133 7.81 16.57 3.06
N ILE A 134 6.93 16.27 4.01
CA ILE A 134 6.88 14.97 4.68
C ILE A 134 6.50 13.88 3.68
N VAL A 135 5.48 14.13 2.85
CA VAL A 135 5.04 13.19 1.81
C VAL A 135 6.20 12.83 0.87
N GLN A 136 6.95 13.84 0.42
CA GLN A 136 8.12 13.62 -0.44
C GLN A 136 9.21 12.79 0.22
N ILE A 137 9.49 13.05 1.49
CA ILE A 137 10.52 12.32 2.23
C ILE A 137 10.08 10.89 2.48
N TRP A 138 8.83 10.68 2.88
CA TRP A 138 8.30 9.33 3.06
C TRP A 138 8.29 8.53 1.75
N TYR A 139 7.96 9.19 0.63
CA TYR A 139 8.08 8.57 -0.69
C TYR A 139 9.51 8.09 -0.97
N GLN A 140 10.51 8.94 -0.74
CA GLN A 140 11.93 8.57 -0.89
C GLN A 140 12.32 7.42 0.03
N MET A 141 11.85 7.44 1.29
CA MET A 141 12.12 6.37 2.24
C MET A 141 11.47 5.04 1.82
N ALA A 142 10.27 5.05 1.23
CA ALA A 142 9.62 3.86 0.70
C ALA A 142 10.44 3.26 -0.46
N ILE A 143 10.87 4.07 -1.42
CA ILE A 143 11.70 3.64 -2.56
C ILE A 143 13.07 3.10 -2.09
N LEU A 144 13.72 3.79 -1.15
CA LEU A 144 14.99 3.33 -0.59
C LEU A 144 14.80 2.03 0.21
N GLY A 145 13.77 1.96 1.04
CA GLY A 145 13.44 0.77 1.81
C GLY A 145 13.24 -0.44 0.91
N ARG A 146 12.50 -0.29 -0.20
CA ARG A 146 12.33 -1.35 -1.18
C ARG A 146 13.67 -1.83 -1.77
N LYS A 147 14.57 -0.90 -2.09
CA LYS A 147 15.91 -1.20 -2.59
C LYS A 147 16.77 -1.92 -1.55
N ASP A 148 16.60 -1.58 -0.28
CA ASP A 148 17.38 -2.13 0.83
C ASP A 148 16.89 -3.52 1.29
N LEU A 149 15.64 -3.92 0.97
CA LEU A 149 15.08 -5.21 1.40
C LEU A 149 15.97 -6.42 1.09
N PRO A 150 16.57 -6.57 -0.12
CA PRO A 150 17.38 -7.73 -0.42
C PRO A 150 18.68 -7.85 0.38
N ILE A 151 19.16 -6.75 0.95
CA ILE A 151 20.40 -6.70 1.75
C ILE A 151 20.13 -6.64 3.26
N ALA A 152 18.87 -6.54 3.66
CA ALA A 152 18.47 -6.59 5.06
C ALA A 152 18.62 -8.00 5.65
N PRO A 153 18.85 -8.16 6.96
CA PRO A 153 18.96 -9.46 7.62
C PRO A 153 17.73 -10.35 7.40
N SER A 154 16.55 -9.75 7.30
CA SER A 154 15.32 -10.34 6.80
C SER A 154 14.45 -9.29 6.14
N ALA A 155 13.57 -9.70 5.22
CA ALA A 155 12.65 -8.78 4.55
C ALA A 155 11.73 -8.05 5.54
N ARG A 156 11.26 -8.75 6.60
CA ARG A 156 10.49 -8.15 7.68
C ARG A 156 11.24 -7.03 8.38
N LEU A 157 12.48 -7.29 8.83
CA LEU A 157 13.30 -6.28 9.51
C LEU A 157 13.60 -5.07 8.63
N GLY A 158 13.89 -5.29 7.35
CA GLY A 158 14.10 -4.21 6.39
C GLY A 158 12.85 -3.34 6.21
N PHE A 159 11.69 -3.97 6.15
CA PHE A 159 10.39 -3.29 6.08
C PHE A 159 10.11 -2.48 7.35
N GLU A 160 10.18 -3.10 8.53
CA GLU A 160 9.99 -2.44 9.83
C GLU A 160 10.92 -1.22 9.96
N MET A 161 12.21 -1.37 9.64
CA MET A 161 13.16 -0.27 9.71
C MET A 161 12.84 0.88 8.75
N SER A 162 12.27 0.59 7.58
CA SER A 162 11.84 1.62 6.64
C SER A 162 10.70 2.45 7.20
N LEU A 163 9.71 1.81 7.82
CA LEU A 163 8.58 2.49 8.46
C LEU A 163 8.98 3.23 9.75
N LEU A 164 9.87 2.65 10.57
CA LEU A 164 10.39 3.30 11.76
C LEU A 164 11.20 4.56 11.41
N ARG A 165 11.94 4.57 10.29
CA ARG A 165 12.61 5.78 9.78
C ARG A 165 11.59 6.87 9.43
N MET A 166 10.46 6.52 8.78
CA MET A 166 9.39 7.47 8.47
C MET A 166 8.78 8.02 9.74
N LEU A 167 8.50 7.18 10.74
CA LEU A 167 7.95 7.57 12.03
C LEU A 167 8.87 8.52 12.81
N ALA A 168 10.18 8.21 12.82
CA ALA A 168 11.19 8.99 13.54
C ALA A 168 11.54 10.31 12.81
N PHE A 169 11.23 10.41 11.53
CA PHE A 169 11.55 11.62 10.76
C PHE A 169 10.59 12.75 11.11
N LEU A 170 11.12 13.73 11.85
CA LEU A 170 10.44 14.98 12.15
C LEU A 170 11.15 16.10 11.40
N PRO A 171 10.47 16.87 10.55
CA PRO A 171 11.04 18.14 10.11
C PRO A 171 11.23 18.98 11.37
N VAL A 172 12.46 19.35 11.64
CA VAL A 172 12.75 20.35 12.65
C VAL A 172 12.13 21.65 12.13
N ASN A 173 11.05 22.10 12.74
CA ASN A 173 10.60 23.47 12.56
C ASN A 173 11.72 24.36 13.05
N VAL A 174 12.61 24.77 12.14
CA VAL A 174 13.58 25.83 12.40
C VAL A 174 12.74 27.11 12.48
N THR A 175 12.20 27.39 13.65
CA THR A 175 11.86 28.74 14.03
C THR A 175 13.19 29.49 14.04
N VAL A 176 13.53 30.11 12.90
CA VAL A 176 14.56 31.11 12.85
C VAL A 176 14.07 32.22 13.78
N SER A 177 14.56 32.22 15.03
CA SER A 177 14.34 33.31 15.92
C SER A 177 15.09 34.51 15.33
N GLU A 178 14.36 35.49 14.82
CA GLU A 178 14.87 36.78 14.32
C GLU A 178 15.64 37.62 15.38
N GLN A 179 16.06 37.01 16.47
CA GLN A 179 16.71 37.69 17.59
C GLN A 179 18.26 37.69 17.55
N ALA A 180 18.87 37.18 16.48
CA ALA A 180 20.35 37.15 16.39
C ALA A 180 20.94 38.21 15.41
N LEU A 181 20.17 39.21 14.99
CA LEU A 181 20.64 40.32 14.17
C LEU A 181 20.22 41.68 14.78
N LYS A 182 20.76 41.97 15.99
CA LYS A 182 20.89 43.36 16.46
C LYS A 182 22.24 43.55 17.10
#